data_d8c9ef276b6e96bac4c78c497f7129db
#
_entry.id   d8c9ef276b6e96bac4c78c497f7129db
#
_cell.length_a   1.000
_cell.length_b   1.000
_cell.length_c   1.000
_cell.angle_alpha   90.00
_cell.angle_beta   90.00
_cell.angle_gamma   90.00
#
_symmetry.space_group_name_H-M   'P 1'
#
loop_
_entity.id
_entity.type
_entity.pdbx_description
1 polymer ?
#
loop_
_entity_poly.entity_id
_entity_poly.type
_entity_poly.pdbx_seq_one_letter_code
_entity_poly.pdbx_strand_id
1 'polypeptide(L)'
;MIMMQFACPLLKRAFFLSALSLLAGTTLVHAQADSLDDHKLTEVYTPVPPVVTPAAKFGEAPSDAVILFNGRNLDEWVKVSDGSPADWIVSKDILTVNKTSGNIQTKRSFTNYQLHLEYRIPANITGSDQARGNSGLFLASTGKGDDGYELQILDNYNNPTYTNGQVGSIYKQSIPLANPCRKPGEWQTYDVAWVAPVFNTDGSLASPAKVTVFLNGVLVQNSYELKGQTRYRGKPYYKAHGPSPIKLQAHGDKSEPISFRNIWVRPS
;
A
#
# COMPACT_ATOMS: atom_id res chain seq x y z
N MET A 1 -66.81 32.01 52.82
CA MET A 1 -67.28 33.14 53.57
C MET A 1 -66.75 34.40 52.93
N ILE A 2 -67.66 35.20 52.48
CA ILE A 2 -67.63 36.59 52.07
C ILE A 2 -67.08 36.94 50.69
N MET A 3 -68.05 37.20 49.84
CA MET A 3 -68.10 38.03 48.63
C MET A 3 -67.57 39.44 48.91
N MET A 4 -67.02 40.10 47.90
CA MET A 4 -67.48 41.45 47.60
C MET A 4 -67.14 41.78 46.12
N GLN A 5 -68.23 42.04 45.40
CA GLN A 5 -68.27 42.75 44.10
C GLN A 5 -67.92 44.22 44.33
N PHE A 6 -67.31 44.86 43.35
CA PHE A 6 -67.75 46.23 42.97
C PHE A 6 -67.43 46.53 41.50
N ALA A 7 -68.28 47.32 40.92
CA ALA A 7 -68.64 47.54 39.57
C ALA A 7 -67.76 48.54 38.82
N CYS A 8 -67.93 48.43 37.49
CA CYS A 8 -67.58 49.30 36.37
C CYS A 8 -67.75 50.83 36.61
N PRO A 9 -67.02 51.71 35.86
CA PRO A 9 -67.73 52.26 34.68
C PRO A 9 -66.88 52.42 33.44
N LEU A 10 -67.63 52.40 32.34
CA LEU A 10 -67.25 52.72 30.97
C LEU A 10 -66.61 54.11 30.82
N LEU A 11 -65.57 54.20 30.01
CA LEU A 11 -65.21 55.43 29.31
C LEU A 11 -64.83 55.11 27.84
N LYS A 12 -65.63 55.60 26.92
CA LYS A 12 -65.45 55.65 25.49
C LYS A 12 -64.26 56.54 25.16
N ARG A 13 -63.31 56.12 24.36
CA ARG A 13 -62.46 56.96 23.53
C ARG A 13 -61.97 56.27 22.26
N ALA A 14 -62.44 56.83 21.20
CA ALA A 14 -61.86 57.07 19.84
C ALA A 14 -60.82 56.10 19.28
N PHE A 15 -61.24 55.53 18.20
CA PHE A 15 -60.41 54.88 17.16
C PHE A 15 -59.44 55.91 16.52
N PHE A 16 -58.14 55.68 16.64
CA PHE A 16 -57.16 56.17 15.64
C PHE A 16 -56.59 54.98 14.91
N LEU A 17 -57.02 54.81 13.66
CA LEU A 17 -56.33 53.93 12.71
C LEU A 17 -55.04 54.62 12.29
N SER A 18 -53.91 54.16 12.81
CA SER A 18 -52.62 54.40 12.18
C SER A 18 -52.28 53.18 11.36
N ALA A 19 -52.42 53.34 10.05
CA ALA A 19 -51.93 52.34 9.08
C ALA A 19 -50.40 52.35 9.08
N LEU A 20 -49.81 51.34 9.74
CA LEU A 20 -48.40 51.06 9.70
C LEU A 20 -48.15 50.15 8.47
N SER A 21 -47.77 50.77 7.34
CA SER A 21 -47.31 50.04 6.14
C SER A 21 -45.99 49.35 6.46
N LEU A 22 -46.03 48.03 6.76
CA LEU A 22 -44.88 47.18 6.73
C LEU A 22 -44.42 47.04 5.27
N LEU A 23 -43.40 47.78 4.88
CA LEU A 23 -42.59 47.45 3.70
C LEU A 23 -41.80 46.17 4.09
N ALA A 24 -42.33 45.01 3.73
CA ALA A 24 -41.56 43.79 3.69
C ALA A 24 -40.60 43.90 2.47
N GLY A 25 -39.40 44.40 2.78
CA GLY A 25 -38.29 44.28 1.83
C GLY A 25 -37.95 42.82 1.62
N THR A 26 -38.49 42.17 0.62
CA THR A 26 -38.00 40.88 0.15
C THR A 26 -36.63 41.13 -0.49
N THR A 27 -35.57 40.96 0.28
CA THR A 27 -34.26 40.75 -0.27
C THR A 27 -34.35 39.42 -1.03
N LEU A 28 -34.52 39.51 -2.34
CA LEU A 28 -34.23 38.38 -3.24
C LEU A 28 -32.73 38.07 -3.07
N VAL A 29 -32.43 37.09 -2.21
CA VAL A 29 -31.17 36.41 -2.26
C VAL A 29 -31.20 35.70 -3.61
N HIS A 30 -30.60 36.33 -4.63
CA HIS A 30 -30.19 35.61 -5.80
C HIS A 30 -29.14 34.60 -5.32
N ALA A 31 -29.59 33.40 -4.96
CA ALA A 31 -28.74 32.23 -5.03
C ALA A 31 -28.39 32.15 -6.53
N GLN A 32 -27.17 32.57 -6.86
CA GLN A 32 -26.56 32.28 -8.12
C GLN A 32 -26.56 30.74 -8.18
N ALA A 33 -27.54 30.18 -8.86
CA ALA A 33 -27.50 28.81 -9.28
C ALA A 33 -26.27 28.74 -10.19
N ASP A 34 -25.13 28.30 -9.65
CA ASP A 34 -24.02 27.84 -10.47
C ASP A 34 -24.67 26.90 -11.46
N SER A 35 -24.65 27.26 -12.76
CA SER A 35 -25.29 26.42 -13.75
C SER A 35 -24.58 25.08 -13.70
N LEU A 36 -25.30 24.03 -13.29
CA LEU A 36 -24.79 22.64 -13.22
C LEU A 36 -24.23 22.17 -14.59
N ASP A 37 -24.44 22.99 -15.63
CA ASP A 37 -23.96 22.76 -17.00
C ASP A 37 -22.59 23.39 -17.31
N ASP A 38 -21.96 24.17 -16.39
CA ASP A 38 -20.63 24.69 -16.65
C ASP A 38 -19.56 23.65 -16.31
N HIS A 39 -19.31 22.75 -17.25
CA HIS A 39 -18.31 21.69 -17.16
C HIS A 39 -16.89 22.21 -16.87
N LYS A 40 -16.59 23.48 -17.16
CA LYS A 40 -15.27 24.10 -16.94
C LYS A 40 -14.94 24.34 -15.46
N LEU A 41 -15.95 24.39 -14.58
CA LEU A 41 -15.74 24.62 -13.15
C LEU A 41 -14.90 23.52 -12.47
N THR A 42 -14.88 22.31 -13.04
CA THR A 42 -14.13 21.19 -12.53
C THR A 42 -12.94 20.78 -13.39
N GLU A 43 -12.68 21.51 -14.48
CA GLU A 43 -11.54 21.24 -15.35
C GLU A 43 -10.24 21.74 -14.71
N VAL A 44 -9.24 20.86 -14.64
CA VAL A 44 -7.91 21.16 -14.11
C VAL A 44 -6.85 20.87 -15.18
N TYR A 45 -6.10 21.89 -15.58
CA TYR A 45 -5.12 21.79 -16.66
C TYR A 45 -3.67 21.63 -16.18
N THR A 46 -3.43 21.77 -14.86
CA THR A 46 -2.09 21.68 -14.25
C THR A 46 -2.16 20.95 -12.93
N PRO A 47 -1.14 20.12 -12.57
CA PRO A 47 0.01 19.80 -13.41
C PRO A 47 -0.33 18.86 -14.57
N VAL A 48 0.38 19.01 -15.70
CA VAL A 48 0.26 18.09 -16.84
C VAL A 48 0.99 16.78 -16.47
N PRO A 49 0.35 15.60 -16.56
CA PRO A 49 1.02 14.33 -16.29
C PRO A 49 2.23 14.11 -17.21
N PRO A 50 3.36 13.57 -16.69
CA PRO A 50 4.51 13.23 -17.51
C PRO A 50 4.17 12.15 -18.54
N VAL A 51 4.76 12.24 -19.72
CA VAL A 51 4.61 11.22 -20.74
C VAL A 51 5.57 10.06 -20.43
N VAL A 52 5.02 8.87 -20.24
CA VAL A 52 5.78 7.63 -19.98
C VAL A 52 5.49 6.67 -21.13
N THR A 53 6.55 6.12 -21.73
CA THR A 53 6.41 5.08 -22.75
C THR A 53 6.15 3.74 -22.04
N PRO A 54 5.00 3.09 -22.24
CA PRO A 54 4.76 1.78 -21.66
C PRO A 54 5.68 0.73 -22.27
N ALA A 55 5.91 -0.35 -21.54
CA ALA A 55 6.69 -1.47 -22.06
C ALA A 55 5.99 -2.14 -23.26
N ALA A 56 6.78 -2.69 -24.17
CA ALA A 56 6.27 -3.39 -25.36
C ALA A 56 5.56 -4.71 -25.02
N LYS A 57 5.96 -5.36 -23.93
CA LYS A 57 5.38 -6.61 -23.44
C LYS A 57 4.92 -6.44 -22.01
N PHE A 58 3.84 -7.14 -21.66
CA PHE A 58 3.32 -7.15 -20.30
C PHE A 58 4.39 -7.63 -19.30
N GLY A 59 4.51 -6.92 -18.19
CA GLY A 59 5.48 -7.21 -17.14
C GLY A 59 6.88 -6.61 -17.35
N GLU A 60 7.24 -6.15 -18.55
CA GLU A 60 8.50 -5.42 -18.76
C GLU A 60 8.41 -3.99 -18.18
N ALA A 61 9.57 -3.39 -17.95
CA ALA A 61 9.67 -2.08 -17.31
C ALA A 61 9.24 -0.94 -18.25
N PRO A 62 8.43 0.03 -17.80
CA PRO A 62 8.19 1.27 -18.54
C PRO A 62 9.43 2.17 -18.55
N SER A 63 9.41 3.22 -19.40
CA SER A 63 10.60 4.05 -19.68
C SER A 63 11.15 4.82 -18.48
N ASP A 64 10.37 5.04 -17.44
CA ASP A 64 10.73 5.79 -16.22
C ASP A 64 10.97 4.86 -15.00
N ALA A 65 11.00 3.55 -15.22
CA ALA A 65 11.31 2.59 -14.16
C ALA A 65 12.81 2.48 -13.89
N VAL A 66 13.15 2.23 -12.65
CA VAL A 66 14.47 1.82 -12.19
C VAL A 66 14.55 0.30 -12.26
N ILE A 67 15.47 -0.21 -13.05
CA ILE A 67 15.70 -1.64 -13.16
C ILE A 67 16.52 -2.10 -11.96
N LEU A 68 15.96 -2.97 -11.14
CA LEU A 68 16.63 -3.56 -9.98
C LEU A 68 17.35 -4.87 -10.33
N PHE A 69 16.77 -5.67 -11.25
CA PHE A 69 17.39 -6.88 -11.76
C PHE A 69 16.85 -7.22 -13.15
N ASN A 70 17.74 -7.34 -14.12
CA ASN A 70 17.45 -7.68 -15.53
C ASN A 70 18.18 -8.93 -16.02
N GLY A 71 18.65 -9.76 -15.12
CA GLY A 71 19.38 -11.00 -15.45
C GLY A 71 20.90 -10.86 -15.50
N ARG A 72 21.48 -9.66 -15.42
CA ARG A 72 22.90 -9.44 -15.66
C ARG A 72 23.77 -9.48 -14.42
N ASN A 73 23.44 -8.66 -13.40
CA ASN A 73 24.25 -8.50 -12.21
C ASN A 73 23.40 -8.07 -10.99
N LEU A 74 24.04 -7.93 -9.85
CA LEU A 74 23.43 -7.45 -8.59
C LEU A 74 23.94 -6.05 -8.19
N ASP A 75 24.31 -5.22 -9.17
CA ASP A 75 24.87 -3.89 -8.91
C ASP A 75 23.91 -2.97 -8.11
N GLU A 76 22.60 -3.22 -8.16
CA GLU A 76 21.60 -2.49 -7.38
C GLU A 76 21.38 -3.06 -5.97
N TRP A 77 22.09 -4.15 -5.57
CA TRP A 77 21.82 -4.90 -4.35
C TRP A 77 23.04 -4.99 -3.43
N VAL A 78 22.75 -4.98 -2.11
CA VAL A 78 23.74 -5.21 -1.04
C VAL A 78 23.18 -6.21 -0.02
N LYS A 79 24.06 -6.85 0.74
CA LYS A 79 23.68 -7.67 1.89
C LYS A 79 23.10 -6.78 3.00
N VAL A 80 22.04 -7.25 3.64
CA VAL A 80 21.41 -6.54 4.77
C VAL A 80 22.31 -6.55 6.01
N SER A 81 23.14 -7.58 6.16
CA SER A 81 24.00 -7.80 7.33
C SER A 81 25.05 -6.70 7.52
N ASP A 82 25.71 -6.28 6.43
CA ASP A 82 26.90 -5.44 6.47
C ASP A 82 27.03 -4.41 5.34
N GLY A 83 26.08 -4.39 4.40
CA GLY A 83 26.10 -3.50 3.24
C GLY A 83 27.10 -3.87 2.15
N SER A 84 27.81 -5.00 2.27
CA SER A 84 28.69 -5.50 1.22
C SER A 84 27.91 -5.90 -0.05
N PRO A 85 28.55 -6.01 -1.21
CA PRO A 85 27.89 -6.45 -2.44
C PRO A 85 27.11 -7.74 -2.25
N ALA A 86 25.87 -7.80 -2.77
CA ALA A 86 25.06 -9.01 -2.75
C ALA A 86 25.75 -10.12 -3.57
N ASP A 87 25.62 -11.36 -3.12
CA ASP A 87 26.25 -12.53 -3.70
C ASP A 87 25.27 -13.72 -3.87
N TRP A 88 23.98 -13.41 -4.08
CA TRP A 88 23.03 -14.40 -4.56
C TRP A 88 23.43 -14.86 -5.97
N ILE A 89 23.02 -16.06 -6.38
CA ILE A 89 23.50 -16.72 -7.58
C ILE A 89 22.78 -16.17 -8.82
N VAL A 90 23.51 -15.55 -9.72
CA VAL A 90 23.01 -15.11 -11.05
C VAL A 90 23.43 -16.11 -12.12
N SER A 91 22.47 -16.75 -12.78
CA SER A 91 22.71 -17.69 -13.88
C SER A 91 21.53 -17.72 -14.85
N LYS A 92 21.80 -17.66 -16.15
CA LYS A 92 20.76 -17.71 -17.20
C LYS A 92 19.61 -16.71 -16.97
N ASP A 93 19.98 -15.46 -16.69
CA ASP A 93 19.05 -14.35 -16.42
C ASP A 93 18.16 -14.55 -15.17
N ILE A 94 18.52 -15.45 -14.27
CA ILE A 94 17.79 -15.81 -13.07
C ILE A 94 18.66 -15.52 -11.85
N LEU A 95 18.07 -14.90 -10.84
CA LEU A 95 18.61 -14.67 -9.52
C LEU A 95 18.09 -15.74 -8.57
N THR A 96 18.97 -16.59 -8.05
CA THR A 96 18.59 -17.62 -7.08
C THR A 96 19.10 -17.27 -5.70
N VAL A 97 18.26 -17.44 -4.68
CA VAL A 97 18.59 -17.16 -3.28
C VAL A 97 19.81 -17.97 -2.84
N ASN A 98 20.80 -17.27 -2.28
CA ASN A 98 21.88 -17.89 -1.53
C ASN A 98 21.57 -17.83 -0.03
N LYS A 99 21.00 -18.91 0.53
CA LYS A 99 20.54 -18.94 1.93
C LYS A 99 21.67 -18.70 2.93
N THR A 100 22.91 -19.04 2.58
CA THR A 100 24.07 -18.80 3.48
C THR A 100 24.52 -17.36 3.50
N SER A 101 24.18 -16.59 2.46
CA SER A 101 24.48 -15.16 2.36
C SER A 101 23.52 -14.27 3.16
N GLY A 102 22.33 -14.77 3.47
CA GLY A 102 21.27 -14.01 4.11
C GLY A 102 20.53 -13.04 3.16
N ASN A 103 19.75 -12.15 3.75
CA ASN A 103 18.90 -11.20 3.03
C ASN A 103 19.70 -10.20 2.22
N ILE A 104 19.13 -9.78 1.09
CA ILE A 104 19.66 -8.67 0.28
C ILE A 104 18.65 -7.53 0.21
N GLN A 105 19.14 -6.30 0.02
CA GLN A 105 18.29 -5.12 -0.14
C GLN A 105 18.84 -4.21 -1.23
N THR A 106 17.99 -3.34 -1.77
CA THR A 106 18.43 -2.36 -2.76
C THR A 106 19.39 -1.35 -2.13
N LYS A 107 20.36 -0.87 -2.93
CA LYS A 107 21.23 0.26 -2.54
C LYS A 107 20.43 1.55 -2.41
N ARG A 108 19.47 1.73 -3.30
CA ARG A 108 18.57 2.88 -3.32
C ARG A 108 17.44 2.68 -2.32
N SER A 109 16.99 3.80 -1.77
CA SER A 109 15.79 3.88 -0.92
C SER A 109 14.64 4.52 -1.69
N PHE A 110 13.42 4.08 -1.39
CA PHE A 110 12.19 4.51 -2.03
C PHE A 110 11.16 4.91 -0.99
N THR A 111 10.23 5.80 -1.36
CA THR A 111 9.07 6.19 -0.53
C THR A 111 7.83 5.51 -1.09
N ASN A 112 7.18 6.13 -2.07
CA ASN A 112 6.03 5.57 -2.76
C ASN A 112 6.47 5.02 -4.10
N TYR A 113 5.86 3.91 -4.53
CA TYR A 113 6.26 3.31 -5.80
C TYR A 113 5.28 2.26 -6.30
N GLN A 114 5.36 2.00 -7.61
CA GLN A 114 4.93 0.77 -8.24
C GLN A 114 6.13 -0.18 -8.31
N LEU A 115 5.93 -1.47 -8.00
CA LEU A 115 6.95 -2.52 -8.10
C LEU A 115 6.40 -3.68 -8.92
N HIS A 116 7.22 -4.21 -9.80
CA HIS A 116 7.03 -5.50 -10.44
C HIS A 116 8.16 -6.45 -10.05
N LEU A 117 7.81 -7.70 -9.76
CA LEU A 117 8.75 -8.74 -9.40
C LEU A 117 8.21 -10.09 -9.86
N GLU A 118 9.07 -10.88 -10.53
CA GLU A 118 8.75 -12.26 -10.83
C GLU A 118 9.56 -13.20 -9.96
N TYR A 119 8.91 -14.22 -9.40
CA TYR A 119 9.57 -15.26 -8.61
C TYR A 119 9.10 -16.66 -9.01
N ARG A 120 9.90 -17.66 -8.68
CA ARG A 120 9.58 -19.05 -8.97
C ARG A 120 9.99 -19.97 -7.82
N ILE A 121 9.02 -20.73 -7.35
CA ILE A 121 9.26 -21.88 -6.48
C ILE A 121 9.86 -23.00 -7.37
N PRO A 122 10.97 -23.65 -7.01
CA PRO A 122 11.56 -24.71 -7.85
C PRO A 122 10.64 -25.92 -7.94
N ALA A 123 10.66 -26.62 -9.09
CA ALA A 123 9.77 -27.75 -9.35
C ALA A 123 9.98 -28.94 -8.38
N ASN A 124 11.19 -29.07 -7.84
CA ASN A 124 11.57 -30.11 -6.87
C ASN A 124 11.44 -29.68 -5.42
N ILE A 125 10.64 -28.62 -5.15
CA ILE A 125 10.48 -28.08 -3.78
C ILE A 125 10.06 -29.14 -2.79
N THR A 126 10.69 -29.15 -1.62
CA THR A 126 10.38 -30.03 -0.50
C THR A 126 9.88 -29.25 0.70
N GLY A 127 9.40 -29.98 1.73
CA GLY A 127 8.85 -29.36 2.92
C GLY A 127 7.33 -29.23 2.92
N SER A 128 6.82 -28.56 3.93
CA SER A 128 5.39 -28.30 4.12
C SER A 128 5.18 -27.02 4.94
N ASP A 129 3.96 -26.50 4.94
CA ASP A 129 3.56 -25.32 5.71
C ASP A 129 4.54 -24.13 5.45
N GLN A 130 4.98 -23.42 6.45
CA GLN A 130 5.91 -22.30 6.36
C GLN A 130 7.36 -22.70 6.01
N ALA A 131 7.68 -23.99 6.01
CA ALA A 131 9.00 -24.51 5.63
C ALA A 131 9.08 -24.98 4.17
N ARG A 132 8.18 -24.48 3.29
CA ARG A 132 8.14 -24.86 1.88
C ARG A 132 8.12 -23.63 0.97
N GLY A 133 9.27 -23.34 0.32
CA GLY A 133 9.40 -22.24 -0.62
C GLY A 133 9.15 -20.86 -0.01
N ASN A 134 9.61 -20.68 1.23
CA ASN A 134 9.41 -19.46 1.99
C ASN A 134 10.45 -18.40 1.62
N SER A 135 9.97 -17.17 1.53
CA SER A 135 10.74 -15.94 1.37
C SER A 135 9.83 -14.76 1.74
N GLY A 136 10.38 -13.54 1.70
CA GLY A 136 9.64 -12.31 1.93
C GLY A 136 10.09 -11.21 0.98
N LEU A 137 9.13 -10.44 0.49
CA LEU A 137 9.36 -9.17 -0.17
C LEU A 137 9.05 -8.05 0.84
N PHE A 138 10.09 -7.40 1.37
CA PHE A 138 9.90 -6.28 2.28
C PHE A 138 9.79 -4.98 1.49
N LEU A 139 8.61 -4.38 1.55
CA LEU A 139 8.29 -3.14 0.83
C LEU A 139 9.06 -1.93 1.36
N ALA A 140 9.46 -1.96 2.63
CA ALA A 140 10.43 -1.06 3.21
C ALA A 140 11.27 -1.82 4.24
N SER A 141 12.58 -1.92 4.00
CA SER A 141 13.56 -2.49 4.93
C SER A 141 13.93 -1.42 5.97
N THR A 142 13.64 -1.68 7.23
CA THR A 142 13.84 -0.67 8.29
C THR A 142 14.95 -1.02 9.26
N GLY A 143 15.66 -2.13 9.01
CA GLY A 143 16.75 -2.58 9.87
C GLY A 143 17.34 -3.91 9.44
N LYS A 144 18.14 -4.50 10.33
CA LYS A 144 18.78 -5.80 10.12
C LYS A 144 17.76 -6.95 10.18
N GLY A 145 18.15 -8.11 9.67
CA GLY A 145 17.30 -9.29 9.67
C GLY A 145 15.98 -9.07 8.90
N ASP A 146 14.86 -9.37 9.55
CA ASP A 146 13.51 -9.28 8.98
C ASP A 146 12.74 -8.04 9.47
N ASP A 147 13.44 -6.96 9.83
CA ASP A 147 12.77 -5.69 10.16
C ASP A 147 12.25 -5.01 8.89
N GLY A 148 10.96 -4.63 8.89
CA GLY A 148 10.31 -3.97 7.74
C GLY A 148 8.86 -4.40 7.55
N TYR A 149 8.32 -4.17 6.35
CA TYR A 149 6.92 -4.43 5.99
C TYR A 149 6.88 -5.55 4.96
N GLU A 150 6.54 -6.75 5.40
CA GLU A 150 6.67 -7.97 4.61
C GLU A 150 5.39 -8.32 3.86
N LEU A 151 5.52 -8.44 2.54
CA LEU A 151 4.61 -9.17 1.67
C LEU A 151 5.12 -10.59 1.52
N GLN A 152 4.33 -11.57 1.96
CA GLN A 152 4.74 -12.96 2.03
C GLN A 152 4.92 -13.60 0.66
N ILE A 153 6.04 -14.31 0.51
CA ILE A 153 6.29 -15.26 -0.58
C ILE A 153 6.33 -16.66 0.04
N LEU A 154 5.49 -17.55 -0.47
CA LEU A 154 5.40 -18.93 0.01
C LEU A 154 4.86 -19.83 -1.11
N ASP A 155 5.22 -21.10 -1.13
CA ASP A 155 4.49 -22.07 -1.92
C ASP A 155 3.16 -22.43 -1.24
N ASN A 156 2.06 -21.92 -1.77
CA ASN A 156 0.71 -22.30 -1.33
C ASN A 156 -0.06 -23.14 -2.34
N TYR A 157 0.62 -23.69 -3.36
CA TYR A 157 0.00 -24.67 -4.24
C TYR A 157 -0.10 -26.03 -3.55
N ASN A 158 -1.33 -26.41 -3.15
CA ASN A 158 -1.59 -27.62 -2.37
C ASN A 158 -0.72 -27.72 -1.08
N ASN A 159 -0.46 -26.58 -0.44
CA ASN A 159 0.32 -26.50 0.80
C ASN A 159 -0.44 -25.63 1.81
N PRO A 160 -1.27 -26.21 2.66
CA PRO A 160 -2.02 -25.48 3.67
C PRO A 160 -1.11 -24.90 4.74
N THR A 161 -1.43 -23.69 5.19
CA THR A 161 -0.81 -23.00 6.33
C THR A 161 -1.81 -22.03 6.97
N TYR A 162 -1.41 -21.34 8.04
CA TYR A 162 -2.26 -20.31 8.61
C TYR A 162 -2.51 -19.16 7.61
N THR A 163 -3.75 -18.70 7.52
CA THR A 163 -4.26 -17.89 6.41
C THR A 163 -3.58 -16.52 6.27
N ASN A 164 -3.18 -15.88 7.37
CA ASN A 164 -2.45 -14.62 7.36
C ASN A 164 -0.91 -14.77 7.22
N GLY A 165 -0.44 -15.96 6.90
CA GLY A 165 0.93 -16.29 6.53
C GLY A 165 1.02 -16.93 5.15
N GLN A 166 -0.08 -16.97 4.38
CA GLN A 166 -0.09 -17.43 2.99
C GLN A 166 0.58 -16.42 2.06
N VAL A 167 0.95 -16.90 0.88
CA VAL A 167 1.42 -16.04 -0.21
C VAL A 167 0.44 -14.87 -0.46
N GLY A 168 0.95 -13.66 -0.60
CA GLY A 168 0.13 -12.46 -0.81
C GLY A 168 -0.44 -11.84 0.48
N SER A 169 -0.21 -12.42 1.66
CA SER A 169 -0.53 -11.76 2.92
C SER A 169 0.47 -10.64 3.22
N ILE A 170 0.02 -9.58 3.90
CA ILE A 170 0.93 -8.79 4.72
C ILE A 170 1.11 -9.61 5.98
N TYR A 171 2.32 -10.20 6.11
CA TYR A 171 2.61 -11.30 7.03
C TYR A 171 2.11 -11.06 8.44
N LYS A 172 1.21 -11.93 8.91
CA LYS A 172 0.50 -11.88 10.20
C LYS A 172 -0.36 -10.64 10.46
N GLN A 173 -0.63 -9.83 9.42
CA GLN A 173 -1.51 -8.67 9.54
C GLN A 173 -2.78 -8.78 8.70
N SER A 174 -2.70 -9.32 7.47
CA SER A 174 -3.84 -9.49 6.58
C SER A 174 -3.90 -10.89 5.99
N ILE A 175 -5.10 -11.30 5.61
CA ILE A 175 -5.35 -12.51 4.83
C ILE A 175 -5.44 -12.08 3.36
N PRO A 176 -4.81 -12.77 2.39
CA PRO A 176 -4.99 -12.46 0.98
C PRO A 176 -6.44 -12.74 0.54
N LEU A 177 -6.97 -11.90 -0.35
CA LEU A 177 -8.35 -12.02 -0.85
C LEU A 177 -8.59 -13.31 -1.67
N ALA A 178 -7.52 -13.87 -2.22
CA ALA A 178 -7.54 -15.11 -3.00
C ALA A 178 -6.18 -15.80 -2.93
N ASN A 179 -6.12 -17.08 -3.29
CA ASN A 179 -4.88 -17.82 -3.48
C ASN A 179 -4.71 -18.19 -4.98
N PRO A 180 -4.14 -17.33 -5.81
CA PRO A 180 -3.85 -17.61 -7.22
C PRO A 180 -2.46 -18.23 -7.45
N CYS A 181 -1.91 -18.94 -6.47
CA CYS A 181 -0.59 -19.55 -6.52
C CYS A 181 -0.51 -20.59 -7.64
N ARG A 182 0.49 -20.47 -8.51
CA ARG A 182 0.79 -21.45 -9.57
C ARG A 182 1.59 -22.61 -9.00
N LYS A 183 1.68 -23.70 -9.78
CA LYS A 183 2.47 -24.88 -9.40
C LYS A 183 3.95 -24.53 -9.22
N PRO A 184 4.66 -25.24 -8.34
CA PRO A 184 6.13 -25.23 -8.33
C PRO A 184 6.69 -25.49 -9.73
N GLY A 185 7.73 -24.73 -10.11
CA GLY A 185 8.32 -24.71 -11.43
C GLY A 185 7.78 -23.60 -12.36
N GLU A 186 6.60 -23.03 -12.08
CA GLU A 186 6.04 -21.93 -12.84
C GLU A 186 6.42 -20.57 -12.25
N TRP A 187 6.59 -19.55 -13.13
CA TRP A 187 6.83 -18.17 -12.70
C TRP A 187 5.56 -17.55 -12.18
N GLN A 188 5.69 -16.81 -11.09
CA GLN A 188 4.65 -16.04 -10.44
C GLN A 188 5.02 -14.57 -10.51
N THR A 189 4.02 -13.67 -10.54
CA THR A 189 4.25 -12.23 -10.61
C THR A 189 3.63 -11.54 -9.40
N TYR A 190 4.35 -10.60 -8.82
CA TYR A 190 3.81 -9.57 -7.96
C TYR A 190 3.82 -8.22 -8.68
N ASP A 191 2.66 -7.58 -8.75
CA ASP A 191 2.50 -6.18 -9.10
C ASP A 191 1.97 -5.44 -7.88
N VAL A 192 2.73 -4.46 -7.39
CA VAL A 192 2.51 -3.82 -6.09
C VAL A 192 2.43 -2.30 -6.27
N ALA A 193 1.40 -1.68 -5.70
CA ALA A 193 1.38 -0.25 -5.45
C ALA A 193 1.58 -0.03 -3.94
N TRP A 194 2.69 0.61 -3.58
CA TRP A 194 3.08 0.89 -2.21
C TRP A 194 3.03 2.37 -1.90
N VAL A 195 2.40 2.71 -0.77
CA VAL A 195 2.40 4.04 -0.17
C VAL A 195 3.03 3.92 1.21
N ALA A 196 4.16 4.61 1.41
CA ALA A 196 4.90 4.57 2.66
C ALA A 196 4.13 5.26 3.80
N PRO A 197 4.39 4.89 5.06
CA PRO A 197 3.84 5.61 6.21
C PRO A 197 4.43 7.02 6.28
N VAL A 198 3.64 7.96 6.79
CA VAL A 198 4.09 9.33 7.06
C VAL A 198 4.18 9.51 8.56
N PHE A 199 5.27 10.13 9.02
CA PHE A 199 5.51 10.43 10.42
C PHE A 199 5.59 11.93 10.64
N ASN A 200 5.11 12.38 11.80
CA ASN A 200 5.29 13.74 12.30
C ASN A 200 6.75 13.96 12.73
N THR A 201 7.10 15.22 12.98
CA THR A 201 8.46 15.58 13.43
C THR A 201 8.83 15.01 14.80
N ASP A 202 7.84 14.70 15.62
CA ASP A 202 8.00 14.03 16.93
C ASP A 202 8.12 12.49 16.82
N GLY A 203 8.06 11.94 15.60
CA GLY A 203 8.11 10.51 15.33
C GLY A 203 6.79 9.77 15.46
N SER A 204 5.69 10.45 15.82
CA SER A 204 4.37 9.85 15.84
C SER A 204 3.85 9.59 14.42
N LEU A 205 2.97 8.59 14.26
CA LEU A 205 2.38 8.25 12.97
C LEU A 205 1.37 9.31 12.54
N ALA A 206 1.58 9.92 11.38
CA ALA A 206 0.62 10.84 10.74
C ALA A 206 -0.31 10.09 9.78
N SER A 207 0.22 9.12 9.01
CA SER A 207 -0.57 8.30 8.08
C SER A 207 0.02 6.89 8.00
N PRO A 208 -0.81 5.84 8.07
CA PRO A 208 -0.35 4.46 7.93
C PRO A 208 0.12 4.16 6.50
N ALA A 209 0.98 3.17 6.38
CA ALA A 209 1.33 2.61 5.08
C ALA A 209 0.12 1.92 4.44
N LYS A 210 0.03 1.98 3.10
CA LYS A 210 -1.01 1.29 2.32
C LYS A 210 -0.39 0.47 1.19
N VAL A 211 -1.05 -0.64 0.88
CA VAL A 211 -0.60 -1.50 -0.20
C VAL A 211 -1.77 -2.07 -1.00
N THR A 212 -1.61 -2.07 -2.32
CA THR A 212 -2.43 -2.86 -3.25
C THR A 212 -1.52 -3.85 -3.95
N VAL A 213 -1.92 -5.12 -3.99
CA VAL A 213 -1.11 -6.21 -4.53
C VAL A 213 -1.93 -7.07 -5.46
N PHE A 214 -1.37 -7.31 -6.64
CA PHE A 214 -1.83 -8.35 -7.55
C PHE A 214 -0.79 -9.49 -7.56
N LEU A 215 -1.25 -10.71 -7.38
CA LEU A 215 -0.48 -11.93 -7.56
C LEU A 215 -1.01 -12.65 -8.81
N ASN A 216 -0.15 -12.85 -9.81
CA ASN A 216 -0.54 -13.46 -11.08
C ASN A 216 -1.75 -12.78 -11.77
N GLY A 217 -1.85 -11.45 -11.65
CA GLY A 217 -2.97 -10.65 -12.17
C GLY A 217 -4.24 -10.68 -11.34
N VAL A 218 -4.27 -11.41 -10.21
CA VAL A 218 -5.42 -11.48 -9.28
C VAL A 218 -5.18 -10.56 -8.09
N LEU A 219 -6.15 -9.70 -7.75
CA LEU A 219 -6.09 -8.81 -6.61
C LEU A 219 -6.08 -9.61 -5.31
N VAL A 220 -5.00 -9.49 -4.52
CA VAL A 220 -4.85 -10.19 -3.22
C VAL A 220 -4.82 -9.24 -2.03
N GLN A 221 -4.43 -7.97 -2.23
CA GLN A 221 -4.56 -6.89 -1.23
C GLN A 221 -5.13 -5.66 -1.93
N ASN A 222 -6.15 -5.03 -1.36
CA ASN A 222 -6.80 -3.87 -1.93
C ASN A 222 -6.70 -2.68 -0.98
N SER A 223 -5.77 -1.77 -1.24
CA SER A 223 -5.53 -0.57 -0.42
C SER A 223 -5.46 -0.88 1.09
N TYR A 224 -4.85 -2.03 1.44
CA TYR A 224 -4.77 -2.47 2.83
C TYR A 224 -3.90 -1.52 3.64
N GLU A 225 -4.44 -1.00 4.75
CA GLU A 225 -3.69 -0.19 5.72
C GLU A 225 -2.93 -1.12 6.68
N LEU A 226 -1.60 -1.01 6.65
CA LEU A 226 -0.75 -1.81 7.51
C LEU A 226 -0.85 -1.33 8.97
N LYS A 227 -0.68 -2.25 9.91
CA LYS A 227 -0.70 -1.96 11.35
C LYS A 227 0.69 -1.63 11.91
N GLY A 228 1.70 -1.56 11.05
CA GLY A 228 3.09 -1.31 11.39
C GLY A 228 4.04 -2.32 10.74
N GLN A 229 5.28 -2.34 11.19
CA GLN A 229 6.29 -3.29 10.73
C GLN A 229 5.88 -4.72 11.07
N THR A 230 6.19 -5.65 10.18
CA THR A 230 5.94 -7.09 10.36
C THR A 230 6.67 -7.64 11.57
N ARG A 231 6.00 -8.49 12.33
CA ARG A 231 6.57 -9.16 13.51
C ARG A 231 6.24 -10.65 13.47
N TYR A 232 7.27 -11.47 13.58
CA TYR A 232 7.04 -12.91 13.77
C TYR A 232 6.37 -13.21 15.12
N ARG A 233 6.77 -12.48 16.18
CA ARG A 233 6.17 -12.54 17.52
C ARG A 233 5.75 -11.15 17.98
N GLY A 234 4.60 -11.07 18.64
CA GLY A 234 4.03 -9.84 19.15
C GLY A 234 3.18 -9.09 18.10
N LYS A 235 2.68 -7.93 18.50
CA LYS A 235 1.85 -7.08 17.62
C LYS A 235 2.72 -6.21 16.72
N PRO A 236 2.31 -5.92 15.48
CA PRO A 236 2.96 -4.94 14.64
C PRO A 236 2.89 -3.55 15.29
N TYR A 237 3.89 -2.72 15.03
CA TYR A 237 3.92 -1.33 15.47
C TYR A 237 4.71 -0.48 14.47
N TYR A 238 4.45 0.81 14.46
CA TYR A 238 5.22 1.75 13.68
C TYR A 238 6.41 2.28 14.47
N LYS A 239 7.56 2.37 13.80
CA LYS A 239 8.75 3.09 14.24
C LYS A 239 9.10 4.06 13.12
N ALA A 240 9.27 5.33 13.43
CA ALA A 240 9.55 6.37 12.43
C ALA A 240 10.79 6.02 11.60
N HIS A 241 10.65 6.19 10.29
CA HIS A 241 11.71 6.02 9.30
C HIS A 241 11.43 6.90 8.08
N GLY A 242 12.44 7.16 7.27
CA GLY A 242 12.33 7.84 5.97
C GLY A 242 12.22 6.85 4.81
N PRO A 243 12.59 7.29 3.59
CA PRO A 243 12.73 6.41 2.45
C PRO A 243 13.58 5.20 2.81
N SER A 244 13.17 4.02 2.36
CA SER A 244 13.78 2.75 2.77
C SER A 244 14.07 1.84 1.58
N PRO A 245 15.08 0.95 1.67
CA PRO A 245 15.34 -0.05 0.63
C PRO A 245 14.21 -1.07 0.51
N ILE A 246 14.09 -1.67 -0.66
CA ILE A 246 13.31 -2.90 -0.86
C ILE A 246 14.21 -4.09 -0.54
N LYS A 247 13.70 -5.08 0.21
CA LYS A 247 14.48 -6.24 0.66
C LYS A 247 13.87 -7.55 0.19
N LEU A 248 14.73 -8.51 -0.16
CA LEU A 248 14.38 -9.90 -0.42
C LEU A 248 14.96 -10.80 0.66
N GLN A 249 14.14 -11.73 1.16
CA GLN A 249 14.52 -12.59 2.26
C GLN A 249 15.15 -13.91 1.77
N ALA A 250 16.24 -14.29 2.41
CA ALA A 250 16.78 -15.65 2.39
C ALA A 250 16.27 -16.40 3.64
N HIS A 251 15.09 -17.01 3.52
CA HIS A 251 14.47 -17.71 4.65
C HIS A 251 15.28 -18.94 5.07
N GLY A 252 15.40 -19.15 6.37
CA GLY A 252 16.26 -20.18 6.97
C GLY A 252 15.71 -21.60 6.97
N ASP A 253 14.60 -21.90 6.28
CA ASP A 253 14.08 -23.27 6.13
C ASP A 253 15.01 -24.15 5.29
N LYS A 254 14.76 -25.47 5.28
CA LYS A 254 15.60 -26.45 4.58
C LYS A 254 15.12 -26.73 3.14
N SER A 255 14.03 -26.11 2.67
CA SER A 255 13.55 -26.31 1.31
C SER A 255 14.53 -25.73 0.27
N GLU A 256 14.38 -26.11 -0.97
CA GLU A 256 15.18 -25.63 -2.07
C GLU A 256 15.00 -24.10 -2.25
N PRO A 257 16.06 -23.36 -2.64
CA PRO A 257 16.01 -21.93 -2.76
C PRO A 257 15.13 -21.48 -3.94
N ILE A 258 14.34 -20.44 -3.71
CA ILE A 258 13.51 -19.82 -4.75
C ILE A 258 14.35 -18.95 -5.68
N SER A 259 13.78 -18.61 -6.82
CA SER A 259 14.44 -17.77 -7.83
C SER A 259 13.60 -16.54 -8.17
N PHE A 260 14.28 -15.49 -8.62
CA PHE A 260 13.70 -14.22 -9.05
C PHE A 260 14.18 -13.85 -10.45
N ARG A 261 13.40 -13.01 -11.14
CA ARG A 261 13.79 -12.32 -12.38
C ARG A 261 12.96 -11.07 -12.58
N ASN A 262 13.30 -10.25 -13.55
CA ASN A 262 12.51 -9.10 -13.99
C ASN A 262 11.98 -8.25 -12.80
N ILE A 263 12.91 -7.61 -12.09
CA ILE A 263 12.58 -6.78 -10.93
C ILE A 263 12.80 -5.32 -11.31
N TRP A 264 11.73 -4.52 -11.24
CA TRP A 264 11.83 -3.10 -11.46
C TRP A 264 10.88 -2.32 -10.54
N VAL A 265 11.24 -1.07 -10.28
CA VAL A 265 10.45 -0.15 -9.45
C VAL A 265 10.27 1.17 -10.19
N ARG A 266 9.08 1.72 -10.11
CA ARG A 266 8.75 3.04 -10.61
C ARG A 266 8.34 3.93 -9.43
N PRO A 267 9.20 4.87 -8.99
CA PRO A 267 8.86 5.83 -7.92
C PRO A 267 7.69 6.73 -8.34
N SER A 268 6.85 7.12 -7.36
CA SER A 268 5.67 7.97 -7.59
C SER A 268 5.59 9.11 -6.56
#